data_27afb91021e76c78512e63fd5262f5b9
#
_entry.id   27afb91021e76c78512e63fd5262f5b9
#
_cell.length_a   1.000
_cell.length_b   1.000
_cell.length_c   1.000
_cell.angle_alpha   90.00
_cell.angle_beta   90.00
_cell.angle_gamma   90.00
#
_symmetry.space_group_name_H-M   'P 1'
#
loop_
_entity.id
_entity.type
_entity.pdbx_description
1 polymer ?
#
loop_
_entity_poly.entity_id
_entity_poly.type
_entity_poly.pdbx_seq_one_letter_code
_entity_poly.pdbx_strand_id
1 'polypeptide(L)'
;MSTKFKLTENFLKQYENQEPKWGFDELSRITYLRTYSRIKDDGVQETFFDTIKRCVEGSFTIQMDHCKKSHLPWDAYKAQKSAQKMFQKMWEFKFLPPGRGLWTMGTSIVDKIGSASLCNCFTGDTEFLTPRGSVKLEDYVGKQVDVLNKDGLFT
;
A
#
# COMPACT_ATOMS: atom_id res chain seq x y z
N MET A 1 19.73 16.19 1.20
CA MET A 1 18.94 14.99 1.50
C MET A 1 17.58 15.43 2.05
N SER A 2 16.47 15.00 1.47
CA SER A 2 15.14 15.31 2.03
C SER A 2 14.99 14.64 3.39
N THR A 3 14.51 15.37 4.38
CA THR A 3 14.23 14.82 5.71
C THR A 3 13.01 13.89 5.59
N LYS A 4 13.19 12.60 5.85
CA LYS A 4 12.09 11.62 5.79
C LYS A 4 11.22 11.74 7.06
N PHE A 5 9.91 11.56 6.90
CA PHE A 5 8.99 11.46 8.03
C PHE A 5 9.29 10.19 8.82
N LYS A 6 9.23 10.27 10.15
CA LYS A 6 9.42 9.14 11.06
C LYS A 6 8.32 9.11 12.12
N LEU A 7 7.83 7.92 12.42
CA LEU A 7 7.00 7.67 13.59
C LEU A 7 7.81 7.86 14.86
N THR A 8 7.17 8.32 15.94
CA THR A 8 7.83 8.49 17.23
C THR A 8 8.23 7.15 17.83
N GLU A 9 9.44 7.08 18.41
CA GLU A 9 9.96 5.85 19.04
C GLU A 9 9.07 5.34 20.18
N ASN A 10 8.52 6.25 21.00
CA ASN A 10 7.62 5.88 22.09
C ASN A 10 6.36 5.16 21.58
N PHE A 11 5.86 5.53 20.41
CA PHE A 11 4.75 4.82 19.78
C PHE A 11 5.19 3.45 19.26
N LEU A 12 6.31 3.37 18.58
CA LEU A 12 6.81 2.13 17.97
C LEU A 12 7.15 1.06 19.00
N LYS A 13 7.72 1.45 20.17
CA LYS A 13 8.03 0.52 21.27
C LYS A 13 6.82 -0.30 21.76
N GLN A 14 5.61 0.19 21.54
CA GLN A 14 4.39 -0.53 21.90
C GLN A 14 4.16 -1.78 21.04
N TYR A 15 4.77 -1.86 19.87
CA TYR A 15 4.53 -2.92 18.87
C TYR A 15 5.78 -3.73 18.53
N GLU A 16 6.97 -3.24 18.84
CA GLU A 16 8.26 -3.77 18.36
C GLU A 16 8.50 -5.24 18.72
N ASN A 17 8.00 -5.69 19.88
CA ASN A 17 8.15 -7.07 20.34
C ASN A 17 6.81 -7.83 20.38
N GLN A 18 5.84 -7.41 19.59
CA GLN A 18 4.55 -8.06 19.52
C GLN A 18 4.37 -8.74 18.16
N GLU A 19 3.67 -9.86 18.17
CA GLU A 19 3.15 -10.50 16.96
C GLU A 19 1.73 -9.99 16.70
N PRO A 20 1.38 -9.66 15.44
CA PRO A 20 0.01 -9.32 15.11
C PRO A 20 -0.88 -10.56 15.22
N LYS A 21 -2.17 -10.34 15.39
CA LYS A 21 -3.15 -11.44 15.40
C LYS A 21 -3.39 -11.93 13.96
N TRP A 22 -2.54 -12.85 13.51
CA TRP A 22 -2.72 -13.51 12.22
C TRP A 22 -4.07 -14.24 12.16
N GLY A 23 -4.77 -14.12 11.02
CA GLY A 23 -5.97 -14.89 10.75
C GLY A 23 -5.67 -16.19 10.00
N PHE A 24 -6.68 -17.04 9.87
CA PHE A 24 -6.62 -18.28 9.08
C PHE A 24 -5.47 -19.23 9.51
N ASP A 25 -5.32 -19.48 10.80
CA ASP A 25 -4.39 -20.46 11.36
C ASP A 25 -2.99 -20.39 10.74
N GLU A 26 -2.29 -19.27 10.87
CA GLU A 26 -0.95 -19.04 10.33
C GLU A 26 -0.86 -18.90 8.79
N LEU A 27 -1.88 -19.25 8.01
CA LEU A 27 -1.84 -19.13 6.56
C LEU A 27 -1.55 -17.69 6.11
N SER A 28 -2.13 -16.71 6.80
CA SER A 28 -1.89 -15.29 6.53
C SER A 28 -0.43 -14.91 6.77
N ARG A 29 0.21 -15.46 7.81
CA ARG A 29 1.62 -15.25 8.12
C ARG A 29 2.52 -15.82 7.03
N ILE A 30 2.27 -17.06 6.62
CA ILE A 30 3.03 -17.73 5.56
C ILE A 30 2.89 -16.96 4.24
N THR A 31 1.67 -16.54 3.90
CA THR A 31 1.41 -15.74 2.69
C THR A 31 2.16 -14.41 2.73
N TYR A 32 2.14 -13.72 3.88
CA TYR A 32 2.89 -12.49 4.07
C TYR A 32 4.40 -12.71 3.89
N LEU A 33 4.99 -13.67 4.58
CA LEU A 33 6.42 -13.96 4.52
C LEU A 33 6.89 -14.31 3.10
N ARG A 34 6.09 -15.08 2.37
CA ARG A 34 6.42 -15.49 1.01
C ARG A 34 6.27 -14.39 -0.02
N THR A 35 5.28 -13.50 0.15
CA THR A 35 4.86 -12.60 -0.93
C THR A 35 5.22 -11.13 -0.66
N TYR A 36 5.13 -10.66 0.58
CA TYR A 36 5.20 -9.22 0.89
C TYR A 36 6.38 -8.82 1.76
N SER A 37 6.91 -9.74 2.57
CA SER A 37 8.10 -9.51 3.38
C SER A 37 9.32 -9.38 2.49
N ARG A 38 10.09 -8.33 2.67
CA ARG A 38 11.29 -8.04 1.88
C ARG A 38 12.54 -8.46 2.66
N ILE A 39 13.61 -8.70 1.93
CA ILE A 39 14.93 -8.85 2.52
C ILE A 39 15.51 -7.44 2.68
N LYS A 40 15.91 -7.08 3.90
CA LYS A 40 16.58 -5.83 4.23
C LYS A 40 18.04 -5.84 3.75
N ASP A 41 18.67 -4.69 3.76
CA ASP A 41 20.09 -4.55 3.31
C ASP A 41 21.07 -5.39 4.15
N ASP A 42 20.70 -5.74 5.39
CA ASP A 42 21.44 -6.62 6.28
C ASP A 42 21.21 -8.13 6.02
N GLY A 43 20.43 -8.47 5.00
CA GLY A 43 20.06 -9.85 4.64
C GLY A 43 18.95 -10.45 5.50
N VAL A 44 18.43 -9.72 6.49
CA VAL A 44 17.34 -10.19 7.34
C VAL A 44 15.99 -9.89 6.69
N GLN A 45 15.07 -10.84 6.78
CA GLN A 45 13.71 -10.66 6.26
C GLN A 45 12.93 -9.68 7.13
N GLU A 46 12.16 -8.77 6.50
CA GLU A 46 11.28 -7.84 7.21
C GLU A 46 10.25 -8.59 8.05
N THR A 47 10.04 -8.11 9.27
CA THR A 47 8.86 -8.47 10.06
C THR A 47 7.64 -7.68 9.56
N PHE A 48 6.44 -8.09 9.96
CA PHE A 48 5.22 -7.34 9.64
C PHE A 48 5.26 -5.91 10.23
N PHE A 49 5.87 -5.77 11.41
CA PHE A 49 6.16 -4.47 12.02
C PHE A 49 7.03 -3.59 11.09
N ASP A 50 8.14 -4.13 10.58
CA ASP A 50 9.04 -3.40 9.68
C ASP A 50 8.32 -2.93 8.42
N THR A 51 7.52 -3.82 7.81
CA THR A 51 6.75 -3.50 6.59
C THR A 51 5.74 -2.39 6.83
N ILE A 52 4.94 -2.46 7.91
CA ILE A 52 3.96 -1.42 8.24
C ILE A 52 4.66 -0.10 8.53
N LYS A 53 5.70 -0.11 9.36
CA LYS A 53 6.49 1.08 9.67
C LYS A 53 6.98 1.75 8.40
N ARG A 54 7.60 0.99 7.50
CA ARG A 54 8.11 1.48 6.21
C ARG A 54 7.00 2.08 5.35
N CYS A 55 5.87 1.40 5.23
CA CYS A 55 4.73 1.85 4.43
C CYS A 55 4.13 3.15 4.96
N VAL A 56 3.94 3.26 6.26
CA VAL A 56 3.40 4.47 6.90
C VAL A 56 4.39 5.62 6.78
N GLU A 57 5.65 5.42 7.15
CA GLU A 57 6.68 6.45 7.06
C GLU A 57 6.88 6.93 5.62
N GLY A 58 6.85 6.00 4.64
CA GLY A 58 6.93 6.32 3.22
C GLY A 58 5.76 7.16 2.74
N SER A 59 4.53 6.80 3.10
CA SER A 59 3.33 7.54 2.70
C SER A 59 3.35 8.98 3.25
N PHE A 60 3.71 9.16 4.51
CA PHE A 60 3.78 10.49 5.11
C PHE A 60 5.00 11.30 4.66
N THR A 61 6.08 10.64 4.23
CA THR A 61 7.21 11.31 3.56
C THR A 61 6.76 11.93 2.24
N ILE A 62 6.00 11.19 1.42
CA ILE A 62 5.45 11.70 0.14
C ILE A 62 4.55 12.91 0.39
N GLN A 63 3.65 12.84 1.38
CA GLN A 63 2.78 13.96 1.73
C GLN A 63 3.58 15.19 2.20
N MET A 64 4.58 14.98 3.07
CA MET A 64 5.44 16.05 3.56
C MET A 64 6.22 16.73 2.41
N ASP A 65 6.77 15.93 1.50
CA ASP A 65 7.50 16.44 0.34
C ASP A 65 6.58 17.18 -0.63
N HIS A 66 5.35 16.70 -0.80
CA HIS A 66 4.32 17.41 -1.57
C HIS A 66 4.00 18.78 -0.97
N CYS A 67 3.75 18.84 0.35
CA CYS A 67 3.50 20.11 1.04
C CYS A 67 4.67 21.10 0.86
N LYS A 68 5.93 20.61 1.00
CA LYS A 68 7.12 21.43 0.78
C LYS A 68 7.20 21.96 -0.65
N LYS A 69 7.01 21.10 -1.66
CA LYS A 69 7.06 21.47 -3.08
C LYS A 69 5.96 22.45 -3.48
N SER A 70 4.80 22.31 -2.88
CA SER A 70 3.62 23.15 -3.14
C SER A 70 3.50 24.36 -2.22
N HIS A 71 4.51 24.62 -1.37
CA HIS A 71 4.51 25.71 -0.36
C HIS A 71 3.28 25.67 0.57
N LEU A 72 2.75 24.46 0.86
CA LEU A 72 1.65 24.25 1.78
C LEU A 72 2.16 24.04 3.21
N PRO A 73 1.41 24.48 4.24
CA PRO A 73 1.79 24.28 5.63
C PRO A 73 1.81 22.78 5.97
N TRP A 74 2.83 22.35 6.70
CA TRP A 74 2.94 20.98 7.23
C TRP A 74 2.72 20.99 8.74
N ASP A 75 1.65 20.37 9.19
CA ASP A 75 1.36 20.18 10.62
C ASP A 75 1.93 18.83 11.09
N ALA A 76 3.10 18.88 11.72
CA ALA A 76 3.83 17.70 12.20
C ALA A 76 3.03 16.91 13.27
N TYR A 77 2.29 17.60 14.13
CA TYR A 77 1.50 16.95 15.19
C TYR A 77 0.31 16.17 14.61
N LYS A 78 -0.43 16.81 13.71
CA LYS A 78 -1.55 16.16 12.99
C LYS A 78 -1.05 15.00 12.15
N ALA A 79 0.09 15.16 11.49
CA ALA A 79 0.72 14.09 10.70
C ALA A 79 1.10 12.90 11.58
N GLN A 80 1.72 13.12 12.75
CA GLN A 80 2.04 12.04 13.69
C GLN A 80 0.78 11.30 14.16
N LYS A 81 -0.27 12.00 14.57
CA LYS A 81 -1.54 11.37 14.98
C LYS A 81 -2.14 10.52 13.85
N SER A 82 -2.17 11.04 12.64
CA SER A 82 -2.73 10.34 11.48
C SER A 82 -1.88 9.11 11.11
N ALA A 83 -0.56 9.24 11.14
CA ALA A 83 0.38 8.14 10.88
C ALA A 83 0.26 7.01 11.92
N GLN A 84 0.17 7.36 13.19
CA GLN A 84 -0.03 6.40 14.28
C GLN A 84 -1.37 5.66 14.12
N LYS A 85 -2.44 6.37 13.78
CA LYS A 85 -3.75 5.76 13.50
C LYS A 85 -3.70 4.83 12.29
N MET A 86 -3.01 5.22 11.22
CA MET A 86 -2.82 4.37 10.04
C MET A 86 -2.04 3.09 10.41
N PHE A 87 -0.92 3.23 11.14
CA PHE A 87 -0.15 2.09 11.63
C PHE A 87 -1.01 1.13 12.44
N GLN A 88 -1.78 1.64 13.41
CA GLN A 88 -2.66 0.84 14.24
C GLN A 88 -3.69 0.07 13.42
N LYS A 89 -4.34 0.73 12.44
CA LYS A 89 -5.31 0.07 11.57
C LYS A 89 -4.70 -1.02 10.70
N MET A 90 -3.47 -0.81 10.22
CA MET A 90 -2.73 -1.84 9.49
C MET A 90 -2.35 -3.01 10.40
N TRP A 91 -1.87 -2.74 11.62
CA TRP A 91 -1.52 -3.75 12.62
C TRP A 91 -2.69 -4.65 13.00
N GLU A 92 -3.88 -4.06 13.12
CA GLU A 92 -5.12 -4.74 13.41
C GLU A 92 -5.78 -5.40 12.17
N PHE A 93 -5.15 -5.38 11.01
CA PHE A 93 -5.69 -5.85 9.72
C PHE A 93 -7.02 -5.20 9.31
N LYS A 94 -7.33 -4.02 9.86
CA LYS A 94 -8.54 -3.24 9.50
C LYS A 94 -8.37 -2.43 8.21
N PHE A 95 -7.14 -2.23 7.78
CA PHE A 95 -6.76 -1.58 6.54
C PHE A 95 -5.42 -2.13 6.08
N LEU A 96 -5.31 -2.49 4.83
CA LEU A 96 -4.05 -2.81 4.15
C LEU A 96 -4.03 -2.12 2.79
N PRO A 97 -2.91 -1.55 2.38
CA PRO A 97 -2.77 -1.04 1.02
C PRO A 97 -2.75 -2.22 0.03
N PRO A 98 -2.92 -1.95 -1.27
CA PRO A 98 -2.70 -2.96 -2.30
C PRO A 98 -1.33 -3.63 -2.15
N GLY A 99 -1.20 -4.90 -2.54
CA GLY A 99 0.03 -5.68 -2.37
C GLY A 99 1.29 -4.98 -2.89
N ARG A 100 1.19 -4.27 -4.02
CA ARG A 100 2.30 -3.44 -4.54
C ARG A 100 2.69 -2.31 -3.60
N GLY A 101 1.72 -1.73 -2.88
CA GLY A 101 1.97 -0.72 -1.85
C GLY A 101 2.77 -1.30 -0.68
N LEU A 102 2.40 -2.48 -0.19
CA LEU A 102 3.17 -3.20 0.83
C LEU A 102 4.60 -3.49 0.35
N TRP A 103 4.78 -3.78 -0.93
CA TRP A 103 6.08 -4.17 -1.49
C TRP A 103 7.00 -2.99 -1.78
N THR A 104 6.49 -1.88 -2.29
CA THR A 104 7.31 -0.76 -2.81
C THR A 104 7.32 0.48 -1.93
N MET A 105 6.27 0.75 -1.15
CA MET A 105 6.16 1.99 -0.38
C MET A 105 7.31 2.14 0.63
N GLY A 106 7.92 3.32 0.66
CA GLY A 106 9.04 3.63 1.55
C GLY A 106 10.36 2.95 1.19
N THR A 107 10.47 2.35 0.01
CA THR A 107 11.72 1.74 -0.49
C THR A 107 12.48 2.67 -1.43
N SER A 108 13.75 2.35 -1.67
CA SER A 108 14.58 3.05 -2.66
C SER A 108 14.03 2.97 -4.10
N ILE A 109 13.15 2.03 -4.39
CA ILE A 109 12.46 1.92 -5.69
C ILE A 109 11.61 3.16 -5.93
N VAL A 110 10.79 3.56 -4.95
CA VAL A 110 9.96 4.77 -5.05
C VAL A 110 10.82 6.03 -5.11
N ASP A 111 11.91 6.07 -4.35
CA ASP A 111 12.85 7.20 -4.35
C ASP A 111 13.52 7.38 -5.73
N LYS A 112 13.86 6.28 -6.42
CA LYS A 112 14.55 6.30 -7.73
C LYS A 112 13.58 6.56 -8.91
N ILE A 113 12.40 5.96 -8.88
CA ILE A 113 11.44 6.01 -9.99
C ILE A 113 10.50 7.22 -9.83
N GLY A 114 10.37 7.77 -8.61
CA GLY A 114 9.52 8.91 -8.30
C GLY A 114 8.03 8.56 -8.17
N SER A 115 7.63 7.36 -8.56
CA SER A 115 6.24 6.87 -8.43
C SER A 115 6.17 5.35 -8.42
N ALA A 116 5.08 4.80 -7.87
CA ALA A 116 4.74 3.39 -8.00
C ALA A 116 3.26 3.28 -8.34
N SER A 117 2.94 2.56 -9.42
CA SER A 117 1.54 2.25 -9.74
C SER A 117 1.00 1.25 -8.74
N LEU A 118 -0.01 1.65 -7.99
CA LEU A 118 -0.73 0.80 -7.04
C LEU A 118 -1.94 0.11 -7.69
N CYS A 119 -2.29 0.49 -8.92
CA CYS A 119 -3.38 -0.10 -9.68
C CYS A 119 -2.92 -1.35 -10.41
N ASN A 120 -3.82 -2.30 -10.58
CA ASN A 120 -3.63 -3.39 -11.51
C ASN A 120 -3.79 -2.85 -12.93
N CYS A 121 -2.86 -3.24 -13.82
CA CYS A 121 -2.96 -2.95 -15.24
C CYS A 121 -3.46 -4.22 -15.95
N PHE A 122 -4.30 -4.01 -16.94
CA PHE A 122 -4.75 -5.04 -17.87
C PHE A 122 -4.14 -4.73 -19.23
N THR A 123 -3.81 -5.77 -19.99
CA THR A 123 -3.42 -5.61 -21.40
C THR A 123 -4.65 -5.31 -22.25
N GLY A 124 -4.45 -4.68 -23.40
CA GLY A 124 -5.56 -4.28 -24.29
C GLY A 124 -6.41 -5.46 -24.76
N ASP A 125 -5.78 -6.63 -24.92
CA ASP A 125 -6.43 -7.89 -25.31
C ASP A 125 -7.18 -8.60 -24.16
N THR A 126 -7.14 -8.05 -22.91
CA THR A 126 -7.94 -8.56 -21.80
C THR A 126 -9.42 -8.48 -22.13
N GLU A 127 -10.12 -9.61 -21.99
CA GLU A 127 -11.55 -9.68 -22.27
C GLU A 127 -12.37 -9.45 -20.99
N PHE A 128 -13.53 -8.82 -21.17
CA PHE A 128 -14.54 -8.65 -20.13
C PHE A 128 -15.95 -8.85 -20.68
N LEU A 129 -16.88 -9.23 -19.80
CA LEU A 129 -18.26 -9.54 -20.19
C LEU A 129 -19.13 -8.29 -20.21
N THR A 130 -19.80 -8.09 -21.36
CA THR A 130 -20.84 -7.08 -21.56
C THR A 130 -22.17 -7.75 -21.89
N PRO A 131 -23.30 -7.02 -21.92
CA PRO A 131 -24.57 -7.57 -22.39
C PRO A 131 -24.54 -8.12 -23.81
N ARG A 132 -23.53 -7.72 -24.60
CA ARG A 132 -23.32 -8.16 -25.99
C ARG A 132 -22.32 -9.31 -26.14
N GLY A 133 -21.82 -9.85 -25.03
CA GLY A 133 -20.81 -10.92 -24.99
C GLY A 133 -19.45 -10.45 -24.52
N SER A 134 -18.43 -11.32 -24.68
CA SER A 134 -17.05 -11.00 -24.35
C SER A 134 -16.46 -10.02 -25.35
N VAL A 135 -15.80 -8.99 -24.87
CA VAL A 135 -15.17 -7.93 -25.71
C VAL A 135 -13.79 -7.59 -25.13
N LYS A 136 -12.89 -7.12 -26.00
CA LYS A 136 -11.56 -6.71 -25.59
C LYS A 136 -11.55 -5.30 -25.00
N LEU A 137 -10.70 -5.09 -24.01
CA LEU A 137 -10.58 -3.80 -23.33
C LEU A 137 -10.13 -2.68 -24.28
N GLU A 138 -9.23 -2.97 -25.22
CA GLU A 138 -8.71 -2.01 -26.18
C GLU A 138 -9.80 -1.41 -27.10
N ASP A 139 -10.85 -2.18 -27.41
CA ASP A 139 -11.96 -1.75 -28.27
C ASP A 139 -12.90 -0.74 -27.56
N TYR A 140 -12.76 -0.62 -26.23
CA TYR A 140 -13.63 0.20 -25.39
C TYR A 140 -12.93 1.37 -24.70
N VAL A 141 -11.67 1.65 -25.04
CA VAL A 141 -10.97 2.82 -24.51
C VAL A 141 -11.75 4.11 -24.84
N GLY A 142 -12.09 4.86 -23.79
CA GLY A 142 -12.86 6.11 -23.92
C GLY A 142 -14.36 5.92 -24.17
N LYS A 143 -14.88 4.69 -24.12
CA LYS A 143 -16.32 4.40 -24.27
C LYS A 143 -16.91 3.96 -22.93
N GLN A 144 -18.16 4.31 -22.69
CA GLN A 144 -18.93 3.80 -21.57
C GLN A 144 -19.56 2.46 -21.96
N VAL A 145 -19.49 1.46 -21.07
CA VAL A 145 -20.06 0.12 -21.29
C VAL A 145 -20.48 -0.49 -19.97
N ASP A 146 -21.61 -1.17 -20.00
CA ASP A 146 -22.07 -1.95 -18.86
C ASP A 146 -21.28 -3.26 -18.76
N VAL A 147 -20.75 -3.55 -17.59
CA VAL A 147 -19.98 -4.77 -17.32
C VAL A 147 -20.65 -5.65 -16.29
N LEU A 148 -20.41 -6.94 -16.37
CA LEU A 148 -20.91 -7.90 -15.38
C LEU A 148 -20.22 -7.66 -14.03
N ASN A 149 -21.00 -7.33 -13.01
CA ASN A 149 -20.52 -7.13 -11.65
C ASN A 149 -20.52 -8.45 -10.84
N LYS A 150 -20.04 -8.39 -9.60
CA LYS A 150 -19.97 -9.55 -8.69
C LYS A 150 -21.33 -10.17 -8.34
N ASP A 151 -22.42 -9.42 -8.51
CA ASP A 151 -23.78 -9.85 -8.20
C ASP A 151 -24.47 -10.48 -9.43
N GLY A 152 -23.74 -10.63 -10.54
CA GLY A 152 -24.25 -11.17 -11.80
C GLY A 152 -25.11 -10.19 -12.61
N LEU A 153 -25.06 -8.92 -12.29
CA LEU A 153 -25.81 -7.87 -12.97
C LEU A 153 -24.87 -7.02 -13.85
N PHE A 154 -25.40 -6.55 -14.97
CA PHE A 154 -24.70 -5.58 -15.82
C PHE A 154 -24.96 -4.16 -15.32
N THR A 155 -23.90 -3.39 -15.09
CA THR A 155 -23.92 -2.00 -14.59
C THR A 155 -22.83 -1.16 -15.21
#